data_6737432a3aa2cf60b3500697b87c2712
#
_entry.id   6737432a3aa2cf60b3500697b87c2712
#
_cell.length_a   1.000
_cell.length_b   1.000
_cell.length_c   1.000
_cell.angle_alpha   90.00
_cell.angle_beta   90.00
_cell.angle_gamma   90.00
#
_symmetry.space_group_name_H-M   'P 1'
#
loop_
_entity.id
_entity.type
_entity.pdbx_description
1 polymer ?
#
loop_
_entity_poly.entity_id
_entity_poly.type
_entity_poly.pdbx_seq_one_letter_code
_entity_poly.pdbx_strand_id
1 'polypeptide(L)'
;MTQQQPYTVLAQHKGFELRKYPAGIQIETTVGGDFVNAGSMGFRPLVQFISGNNKAGKSIAMTAPVIQESASASKHMVRFVLPEEMKSSDVPASVDPRVKVIEVPEHLAAAKRFSGSRSPARFDLEGEKLISELLSSGLETVGSLYFARFDPPWKPGFLKRNEVLIRVKG
;
A
#
# COMPACT_ATOMS: atom_id res chain seq x y z
N MET A 1 -4.60 2.14 -18.81
CA MET A 1 -4.88 1.20 -17.70
C MET A 1 -3.72 1.22 -16.73
N THR A 2 -3.99 1.34 -15.45
CA THR A 2 -2.95 1.38 -14.43
C THR A 2 -2.41 -0.03 -14.15
N GLN A 3 -1.08 -0.17 -14.16
CA GLN A 3 -0.43 -1.41 -13.78
C GLN A 3 -0.71 -1.71 -12.31
N GLN A 4 -0.84 -2.98 -11.97
CA GLN A 4 -1.02 -3.41 -10.60
C GLN A 4 0.24 -4.09 -10.07
N GLN A 5 0.47 -3.95 -8.76
CA GLN A 5 1.55 -4.63 -8.06
C GLN A 5 1.37 -6.15 -8.24
N PRO A 6 2.41 -6.86 -8.71
CA PRO A 6 2.31 -8.30 -8.89
C PRO A 6 2.33 -9.05 -7.56
N TYR A 7 1.62 -10.15 -7.50
CA TYR A 7 1.68 -11.11 -6.40
C TYR A 7 1.22 -12.48 -6.86
N THR A 8 1.59 -13.50 -6.12
CA THR A 8 1.13 -14.89 -6.32
C THR A 8 0.26 -15.30 -5.13
N VAL A 9 -0.91 -15.84 -5.40
CA VAL A 9 -1.77 -16.40 -4.35
C VAL A 9 -1.25 -17.80 -4.01
N LEU A 10 -0.77 -17.98 -2.78
CA LEU A 10 -0.25 -19.26 -2.31
C LEU A 10 -1.33 -20.15 -1.73
N ALA A 11 -2.33 -19.55 -1.07
CA ALA A 11 -3.42 -20.28 -0.45
C ALA A 11 -4.63 -19.39 -0.27
N GLN A 12 -5.82 -19.99 -0.38
CA GLN A 12 -7.08 -19.36 -0.02
C GLN A 12 -7.48 -19.83 1.37
N HIS A 13 -7.74 -18.89 2.26
CA HIS A 13 -8.26 -19.15 3.59
C HIS A 13 -9.66 -18.58 3.71
N LYS A 14 -10.37 -18.93 4.78
CA LYS A 14 -11.66 -18.32 5.04
C LYS A 14 -11.46 -16.84 5.36
N GLY A 15 -11.94 -15.97 4.47
CA GLY A 15 -11.91 -14.53 4.65
C GLY A 15 -10.66 -13.81 4.19
N PHE A 16 -9.59 -14.49 3.78
CA PHE A 16 -8.37 -13.85 3.27
C PHE A 16 -7.58 -14.77 2.35
N GLU A 17 -6.64 -14.17 1.61
CA GLU A 17 -5.66 -14.88 0.79
C GLU A 17 -4.29 -14.77 1.42
N LEU A 18 -3.50 -15.83 1.36
CA LEU A 18 -2.07 -15.78 1.61
C LEU A 18 -1.36 -15.50 0.29
N ARG A 19 -0.61 -14.40 0.24
CA ARG A 19 0.07 -13.93 -0.97
C ARG A 19 1.57 -13.85 -0.79
N LYS A 20 2.29 -14.09 -1.90
CA LYS A 20 3.72 -13.82 -2.00
C LYS A 20 3.91 -12.63 -2.93
N TYR A 21 4.56 -11.59 -2.42
CA TYR A 21 4.91 -10.40 -3.17
C TYR A 21 6.39 -10.45 -3.54
N PRO A 22 6.75 -10.29 -4.83
CA PRO A 22 8.16 -10.23 -5.21
C PRO A 22 8.84 -8.99 -4.65
N ALA A 23 10.16 -9.02 -4.60
CA ALA A 23 10.94 -7.84 -4.25
C ALA A 23 10.62 -6.70 -5.22
N GLY A 24 10.56 -5.48 -4.72
CA GLY A 24 10.22 -4.32 -5.53
C GLY A 24 10.65 -3.03 -4.87
N ILE A 25 10.31 -1.92 -5.52
CA ILE A 25 10.67 -0.59 -5.06
C ILE A 25 9.40 0.20 -4.81
N GLN A 26 9.40 0.96 -3.73
CA GLN A 26 8.31 1.85 -3.37
C GLN A 26 8.87 3.24 -3.08
N ILE A 27 8.03 4.26 -3.23
CA ILE A 27 8.33 5.60 -2.72
C ILE A 27 7.38 5.87 -1.57
N GLU A 28 7.91 6.54 -0.54
CA GLU A 28 7.20 6.73 0.73
C GLU A 28 7.29 8.18 1.18
N THR A 29 6.21 8.66 1.75
CA THR A 29 6.19 9.91 2.50
C THR A 29 5.48 9.67 3.83
N THR A 30 5.90 10.41 4.86
CA THR A 30 5.26 10.38 6.18
C THR A 30 4.55 11.71 6.39
N VAL A 31 3.28 11.64 6.79
CA VAL A 31 2.45 12.81 7.01
C VAL A 31 1.74 12.72 8.36
N GLY A 32 1.45 13.88 8.93
CA GLY A 32 0.65 14.00 10.15
C GLY A 32 -0.83 14.10 9.86
N GLY A 33 -1.62 14.35 10.90
CA GLY A 33 -3.06 14.55 10.81
C GLY A 33 -3.85 13.26 10.95
N ASP A 34 -5.14 13.33 10.59
CA ASP A 34 -6.00 12.16 10.67
C ASP A 34 -5.80 11.23 9.46
N PHE A 35 -6.34 10.03 9.58
CA PHE A 35 -6.18 8.97 8.57
C PHE A 35 -6.66 9.37 7.18
N VAL A 36 -7.81 10.04 7.08
CA VAL A 36 -8.40 10.40 5.78
C VAL A 36 -7.60 11.49 5.08
N ASN A 37 -7.29 12.57 5.81
CA ASN A 37 -6.52 13.69 5.27
C ASN A 37 -5.08 13.29 4.95
N ALA A 38 -4.49 12.40 5.74
CA ALA A 38 -3.14 11.90 5.49
C ALA A 38 -3.01 11.24 4.12
N GLY A 39 -4.02 10.50 3.68
CA GLY A 39 -4.03 9.91 2.35
C GLY A 39 -3.88 10.94 1.24
N SER A 40 -4.63 12.03 1.31
CA SER A 40 -4.57 13.13 0.33
C SER A 40 -3.27 13.91 0.44
N MET A 41 -2.82 14.20 1.66
CA MET A 41 -1.58 14.95 1.90
C MET A 41 -0.35 14.20 1.43
N GLY A 42 -0.31 12.89 1.65
CA GLY A 42 0.80 12.06 1.22
C GLY A 42 0.79 11.77 -0.28
N PHE A 43 -0.37 11.74 -0.89
CA PHE A 43 -0.51 11.49 -2.32
C PHE A 43 0.19 12.56 -3.16
N ARG A 44 0.08 13.82 -2.77
CA ARG A 44 0.62 14.95 -3.55
C ARG A 44 2.14 14.89 -3.80
N PRO A 45 3.00 14.79 -2.78
CA PRO A 45 4.45 14.73 -3.04
C PRO A 45 4.85 13.47 -3.81
N LEU A 46 4.15 12.36 -3.65
CA LEU A 46 4.42 11.14 -4.39
C LEU A 46 4.04 11.27 -5.87
N VAL A 47 2.90 11.89 -6.17
CA VAL A 47 2.51 12.18 -7.56
C VAL A 47 3.50 13.13 -8.21
N GLN A 48 3.95 14.16 -7.50
CA GLN A 48 4.96 15.08 -8.02
C GLN A 48 6.24 14.35 -8.38
N PHE A 49 6.69 13.43 -7.53
CA PHE A 49 7.89 12.63 -7.81
C PHE A 49 7.75 11.83 -9.11
N ILE A 50 6.66 11.09 -9.29
CA ILE A 50 6.47 10.28 -10.50
C ILE A 50 6.13 11.12 -11.73
N SER A 51 5.74 12.38 -11.56
CA SER A 51 5.47 13.31 -12.66
C SER A 51 6.71 14.07 -13.12
N GLY A 52 7.88 13.81 -12.54
CA GLY A 52 9.14 14.39 -12.95
C GLY A 52 9.85 15.24 -11.89
N ASN A 53 9.28 15.45 -10.71
CA ASN A 53 9.94 16.17 -9.63
C ASN A 53 10.97 15.28 -8.91
N ASN A 54 12.01 14.92 -9.67
CA ASN A 54 13.11 14.09 -9.21
C ASN A 54 14.38 14.55 -9.92
N LYS A 55 15.54 14.08 -9.48
CA LYS A 55 16.83 14.58 -9.98
C LYS A 55 17.10 14.29 -11.45
N ALA A 56 16.37 13.35 -12.04
CA ALA A 56 16.50 13.03 -13.46
C ALA A 56 15.42 13.70 -14.33
N GLY A 57 14.44 14.38 -13.74
CA GLY A 57 13.29 14.90 -14.46
C GLY A 57 12.47 13.83 -15.16
N LYS A 58 12.50 12.60 -14.64
CA LYS A 58 11.94 11.42 -15.29
C LYS A 58 10.51 11.18 -14.85
N SER A 59 9.62 10.99 -15.82
CA SER A 59 8.24 10.56 -15.54
C SER A 59 8.18 9.06 -15.33
N ILE A 60 7.45 8.64 -14.31
CA ILE A 60 7.28 7.22 -13.95
C ILE A 60 5.80 6.90 -13.98
N ALA A 61 5.44 5.76 -14.55
CA ALA A 61 4.03 5.35 -14.66
C ALA A 61 3.43 5.08 -13.27
N MET A 62 2.17 5.48 -13.09
CA MET A 62 1.41 5.20 -11.87
C MET A 62 1.04 3.73 -11.81
N THR A 63 1.21 3.12 -10.64
CA THR A 63 0.75 1.76 -10.37
C THR A 63 -0.29 1.75 -9.24
N ALA A 64 -1.06 0.69 -9.15
CA ALA A 64 -1.96 0.44 -8.04
C ALA A 64 -1.40 -0.71 -7.20
N PRO A 65 -1.62 -0.75 -5.90
CA PRO A 65 -2.41 0.17 -5.09
C PRO A 65 -1.61 1.34 -4.52
N VAL A 66 -2.32 2.29 -3.92
CA VAL A 66 -1.73 3.26 -2.97
C VAL A 66 -1.82 2.64 -1.58
N ILE A 67 -0.69 2.55 -0.91
CA ILE A 67 -0.58 1.90 0.41
C ILE A 67 -0.56 2.98 1.49
N GLN A 68 -1.28 2.73 2.58
CA GLN A 68 -1.25 3.59 3.76
C GLN A 68 -1.12 2.75 5.02
N GLU A 69 -0.14 3.11 5.85
CA GLU A 69 0.12 2.45 7.12
C GLU A 69 0.22 3.51 8.21
N SER A 70 -0.40 3.26 9.37
CA SER A 70 -0.38 4.20 10.49
C SER A 70 0.68 3.77 11.51
N ALA A 71 1.61 4.68 11.82
CA ALA A 71 2.55 4.51 12.92
C ALA A 71 1.89 4.89 14.26
N SER A 72 0.93 5.83 14.22
CA SER A 72 0.11 6.27 15.36
C SER A 72 -1.18 6.89 14.82
N ALA A 73 -2.05 7.36 15.71
CA ALA A 73 -3.29 8.04 15.33
C ALA A 73 -3.05 9.31 14.51
N SER A 74 -1.87 9.93 14.67
CA SER A 74 -1.53 11.22 14.04
C SER A 74 -0.31 11.16 13.12
N LYS A 75 0.20 9.97 12.81
CA LYS A 75 1.37 9.80 11.95
C LYS A 75 1.15 8.62 11.00
N HIS A 76 1.20 8.90 9.70
CA HIS A 76 0.88 7.91 8.67
C HIS A 76 1.94 7.91 7.57
N MET A 77 2.25 6.74 7.05
CA MET A 77 3.07 6.56 5.87
C MET A 77 2.17 6.28 4.67
N VAL A 78 2.43 6.98 3.56
CA VAL A 78 1.75 6.75 2.29
C VAL A 78 2.80 6.32 1.29
N ARG A 79 2.51 5.25 0.52
CA ARG A 79 3.47 4.65 -0.41
C ARG A 79 2.85 4.42 -1.77
N PHE A 80 3.66 4.66 -2.81
CA PHE A 80 3.36 4.21 -4.17
C PHE A 80 4.28 3.06 -4.51
N VAL A 81 3.74 2.03 -5.14
CA VAL A 81 4.52 0.93 -5.69
C VAL A 81 5.01 1.36 -7.06
N LEU A 82 6.31 1.27 -7.32
CA LEU A 82 6.87 1.59 -8.63
C LEU A 82 6.67 0.41 -9.61
N PRO A 83 6.70 0.68 -10.93
CA PRO A 83 6.53 -0.39 -11.93
C PRO A 83 7.48 -1.56 -11.70
N GLU A 84 6.97 -2.76 -11.93
CA GLU A 84 7.69 -4.02 -11.71
C GLU A 84 9.03 -4.09 -12.43
N GLU A 85 9.10 -3.54 -13.64
CA GLU A 85 10.30 -3.58 -14.47
C GLU A 85 11.41 -2.63 -14.03
N MET A 86 11.14 -1.71 -13.11
CA MET A 86 12.14 -0.77 -12.61
C MET A 86 13.08 -1.45 -11.62
N LYS A 87 14.38 -1.24 -11.84
CA LYS A 87 15.43 -1.67 -10.91
C LYS A 87 15.86 -0.46 -10.05
N SER A 88 16.50 -0.72 -8.92
CA SER A 88 17.01 0.35 -8.04
C SER A 88 17.85 1.37 -8.80
N SER A 89 18.66 0.92 -9.76
CA SER A 89 19.51 1.80 -10.57
C SER A 89 18.72 2.71 -11.52
N ASP A 90 17.46 2.36 -11.83
CA ASP A 90 16.60 3.13 -12.74
C ASP A 90 15.83 4.23 -12.01
N VAL A 91 15.75 4.17 -10.68
CA VAL A 91 14.94 5.09 -9.89
C VAL A 91 15.76 6.34 -9.56
N PRO A 92 15.31 7.53 -10.03
CA PRO A 92 16.02 8.76 -9.73
C PRO A 92 15.91 9.12 -8.24
N ALA A 93 16.88 9.87 -7.74
CA ALA A 93 16.81 10.40 -6.38
C ALA A 93 15.72 11.48 -6.29
N SER A 94 15.12 11.62 -5.14
CA SER A 94 14.12 12.65 -4.89
C SER A 94 14.77 14.01 -4.69
N VAL A 95 14.15 15.07 -5.21
CA VAL A 95 14.52 16.46 -4.86
C VAL A 95 13.72 16.95 -3.65
N ASP A 96 12.63 16.27 -3.31
CA ASP A 96 11.79 16.59 -2.16
C ASP A 96 12.24 15.71 -0.97
N PRO A 97 12.71 16.33 0.14
CA PRO A 97 13.18 15.54 1.29
C PRO A 97 12.08 14.73 1.99
N ARG A 98 10.81 15.02 1.69
CA ARG A 98 9.68 14.25 2.23
C ARG A 98 9.49 12.91 1.53
N VAL A 99 10.04 12.73 0.34
CA VAL A 99 9.88 11.52 -0.46
C VAL A 99 11.14 10.67 -0.34
N LYS A 100 10.96 9.42 0.07
CA LYS A 100 12.04 8.43 0.20
C LYS A 100 11.81 7.30 -0.78
N VAL A 101 12.88 6.81 -1.40
CA VAL A 101 12.86 5.59 -2.20
C VAL A 101 13.24 4.44 -1.29
N ILE A 102 12.39 3.41 -1.22
CA ILE A 102 12.63 2.24 -0.36
C ILE A 102 12.62 0.97 -1.20
N GLU A 103 13.55 0.07 -0.90
CA GLU A 103 13.56 -1.27 -1.45
C GLU A 103 12.81 -2.20 -0.52
N VAL A 104 11.85 -2.94 -1.07
CA VAL A 104 11.02 -3.87 -0.31
C VAL A 104 11.41 -5.29 -0.74
N PRO A 105 11.91 -6.12 0.19
CA PRO A 105 12.25 -7.50 -0.15
C PRO A 105 11.01 -8.34 -0.43
N GLU A 106 11.23 -9.47 -1.08
CA GLU A 106 10.18 -10.47 -1.24
C GLU A 106 9.60 -10.83 0.14
N HIS A 107 8.27 -10.94 0.22
CA HIS A 107 7.61 -11.19 1.51
C HIS A 107 6.26 -11.87 1.30
N LEU A 108 5.76 -12.46 2.37
CA LEU A 108 4.41 -13.01 2.45
C LEU A 108 3.49 -12.02 3.16
N ALA A 109 2.24 -11.94 2.72
CA ALA A 109 1.22 -11.15 3.37
C ALA A 109 -0.13 -11.84 3.27
N ALA A 110 -0.93 -11.67 4.32
CA ALA A 110 -2.35 -12.01 4.29
C ALA A 110 -3.13 -10.80 3.82
N ALA A 111 -4.06 -10.98 2.90
CA ALA A 111 -4.81 -9.90 2.29
C ALA A 111 -6.31 -10.21 2.29
N LYS A 112 -7.09 -9.23 2.75
CA LYS A 112 -8.54 -9.31 2.77
C LYS A 112 -9.11 -8.17 1.92
N ARG A 113 -9.85 -8.54 0.87
CA ARG A 113 -10.51 -7.57 -0.01
C ARG A 113 -11.86 -7.18 0.55
N PHE A 114 -12.21 -5.91 0.40
CA PHE A 114 -13.54 -5.41 0.69
C PHE A 114 -13.86 -4.21 -0.20
N SER A 115 -15.16 -3.93 -0.36
CA SER A 115 -15.64 -2.75 -1.07
C SER A 115 -16.21 -1.75 -0.06
N GLY A 116 -16.43 -0.52 -0.51
CA GLY A 116 -17.06 0.53 0.30
C GLY A 116 -16.24 1.80 0.39
N SER A 117 -16.70 2.72 1.23
CA SER A 117 -16.07 4.03 1.42
C SER A 117 -14.75 3.93 2.17
N ARG A 118 -13.93 4.98 2.05
CA ARG A 118 -12.64 5.09 2.75
C ARG A 118 -12.81 5.53 4.21
N SER A 119 -13.78 4.96 4.90
CA SER A 119 -14.02 5.25 6.31
C SER A 119 -12.96 4.60 7.18
N PRO A 120 -12.33 5.31 8.14
CA PRO A 120 -11.42 4.71 9.10
C PRO A 120 -12.07 3.56 9.87
N ALA A 121 -13.33 3.72 10.25
CA ALA A 121 -14.08 2.69 10.96
C ALA A 121 -14.21 1.40 10.12
N ARG A 122 -14.39 1.54 8.81
CA ARG A 122 -14.47 0.37 7.91
C ARG A 122 -13.13 -0.35 7.81
N PHE A 123 -12.04 0.39 7.68
CA PHE A 123 -10.71 -0.21 7.66
C PHE A 123 -10.39 -0.91 8.98
N ASP A 124 -10.71 -0.28 10.10
CA ASP A 124 -10.49 -0.86 11.42
C ASP A 124 -11.27 -2.17 11.59
N LEU A 125 -12.54 -2.18 11.19
CA LEU A 125 -13.39 -3.36 11.27
C LEU A 125 -12.84 -4.51 10.42
N GLU A 126 -12.46 -4.23 9.18
CA GLU A 126 -11.93 -5.26 8.30
C GLU A 126 -10.55 -5.75 8.76
N GLY A 127 -9.76 -4.86 9.35
CA GLY A 127 -8.49 -5.22 9.97
C GLY A 127 -8.64 -6.15 11.16
N GLU A 128 -9.60 -5.88 12.03
CA GLU A 128 -9.91 -6.73 13.18
C GLU A 128 -10.37 -8.13 12.73
N LYS A 129 -11.19 -8.19 11.70
CA LYS A 129 -11.61 -9.45 11.10
C LYS A 129 -10.44 -10.25 10.56
N LEU A 130 -9.50 -9.59 9.86
CA LEU A 130 -8.32 -10.24 9.33
C LEU A 130 -7.46 -10.82 10.45
N ILE A 131 -7.20 -10.06 11.50
CA ILE A 131 -6.42 -10.54 12.66
C ILE A 131 -7.08 -11.75 13.30
N SER A 132 -8.40 -11.71 13.49
CA SER A 132 -9.15 -12.84 14.06
C SER A 132 -9.02 -14.10 13.20
N GLU A 133 -9.15 -13.95 11.89
CA GLU A 133 -9.02 -15.07 10.95
C GLU A 133 -7.61 -15.65 10.90
N LEU A 134 -6.59 -14.79 11.02
CA LEU A 134 -5.20 -15.22 11.09
C LEU A 134 -4.89 -16.00 12.37
N LEU A 135 -5.42 -15.57 13.50
CA LEU A 135 -5.28 -16.30 14.77
C LEU A 135 -5.88 -17.71 14.64
N SER A 136 -7.04 -17.83 13.99
CA SER A 136 -7.66 -19.14 13.77
C SER A 136 -6.88 -20.02 12.80
N SER A 137 -6.12 -19.44 11.88
CA SER A 137 -5.33 -20.18 10.89
C SER A 137 -3.96 -20.62 11.39
N GLY A 138 -3.50 -20.08 12.52
CA GLY A 138 -2.18 -20.36 13.07
C GLY A 138 -1.03 -19.63 12.39
N LEU A 139 -1.32 -18.70 11.50
CA LEU A 139 -0.27 -17.89 10.86
C LEU A 139 0.23 -16.80 11.79
N GLU A 140 1.55 -16.62 11.82
CA GLU A 140 2.20 -15.62 12.66
C GLU A 140 2.39 -14.32 11.87
N THR A 141 1.96 -13.21 12.45
CA THR A 141 2.03 -11.89 11.81
C THR A 141 3.34 -11.17 12.11
N VAL A 142 3.76 -10.29 11.20
CA VAL A 142 4.95 -9.44 11.34
C VAL A 142 4.55 -8.00 11.03
N GLY A 143 4.78 -7.10 11.98
CA GLY A 143 4.47 -5.69 11.81
C GLY A 143 2.99 -5.35 11.98
N SER A 144 2.59 -4.24 11.41
CA SER A 144 1.26 -3.66 11.56
C SER A 144 0.39 -3.89 10.34
N LEU A 145 -0.93 -3.79 10.54
CA LEU A 145 -1.88 -3.73 9.44
C LEU A 145 -1.57 -2.54 8.53
N TYR A 146 -1.78 -2.73 7.24
CA TYR A 146 -1.74 -1.64 6.26
C TYR A 146 -2.87 -1.78 5.26
N PHE A 147 -3.16 -0.70 4.54
CA PHE A 147 -4.32 -0.62 3.67
C PHE A 147 -3.88 -0.32 2.25
N ALA A 148 -4.60 -0.90 1.30
CA ALA A 148 -4.32 -0.74 -0.11
C ALA A 148 -5.58 -0.27 -0.83
N ARG A 149 -5.46 0.85 -1.56
CA ARG A 149 -6.56 1.42 -2.34
C ARG A 149 -6.23 1.28 -3.82
N PHE A 150 -7.13 0.66 -4.57
CA PHE A 150 -6.91 0.36 -5.98
C PHE A 150 -7.63 1.32 -6.93
N ASP A 151 -8.60 2.08 -6.43
CA ASP A 151 -9.48 2.89 -7.25
C ASP A 151 -9.41 4.37 -6.91
N PRO A 152 -9.66 5.25 -7.91
CA PRO A 152 -9.67 6.68 -7.66
C PRO A 152 -10.86 7.09 -6.77
N PRO A 153 -10.76 8.25 -6.09
CA PRO A 153 -11.78 8.67 -5.13
C PRO A 153 -13.16 8.93 -5.74
N TRP A 154 -13.24 9.25 -7.05
CA TRP A 154 -14.52 9.52 -7.72
C TRP A 154 -15.34 8.27 -8.05
N LYS A 155 -14.74 7.08 -7.97
CA LYS A 155 -15.45 5.83 -8.23
C LYS A 155 -16.45 5.56 -7.10
N PRO A 156 -17.67 5.08 -7.40
CA PRO A 156 -18.65 4.77 -6.36
C PRO A 156 -18.13 3.74 -5.36
N GLY A 157 -18.43 3.94 -4.08
CA GLY A 157 -17.89 3.12 -2.98
C GLY A 157 -18.12 1.62 -3.17
N PHE A 158 -19.30 1.21 -3.62
CA PHE A 158 -19.63 -0.20 -3.79
C PHE A 158 -18.84 -0.89 -4.92
N LEU A 159 -18.22 -0.10 -5.81
CA LEU A 159 -17.37 -0.60 -6.89
C LEU A 159 -15.88 -0.51 -6.56
N LYS A 160 -15.51 0.13 -5.45
CA LYS A 160 -14.11 0.28 -5.06
C LYS A 160 -13.53 -1.02 -4.55
N ARG A 161 -12.31 -1.31 -4.97
CA ARG A 161 -11.50 -2.37 -4.40
C ARG A 161 -10.59 -1.79 -3.34
N ASN A 162 -10.79 -2.22 -2.11
CA ASN A 162 -9.90 -1.91 -0.99
C ASN A 162 -9.38 -3.23 -0.43
N GLU A 163 -8.21 -3.18 0.17
CA GLU A 163 -7.64 -4.34 0.85
C GLU A 163 -7.03 -3.91 2.18
N VAL A 164 -7.14 -4.78 3.16
CA VAL A 164 -6.36 -4.70 4.38
C VAL A 164 -5.39 -5.86 4.38
N LEU A 165 -4.15 -5.59 4.73
CA LEU A 165 -3.07 -6.56 4.68
C LEU A 165 -2.25 -6.51 5.96
N ILE A 166 -1.54 -7.62 6.21
CA ILE A 166 -0.49 -7.68 7.22
C ILE A 166 0.53 -8.71 6.76
N ARG A 167 1.81 -8.42 6.99
CA ARG A 167 2.86 -9.39 6.67
C ARG A 167 2.77 -10.58 7.61
N VAL A 168 3.12 -11.75 7.10
CA VAL A 168 3.20 -12.99 7.87
C VAL A 168 4.59 -13.60 7.72
N LYS A 169 5.01 -14.39 8.70
CA LYS A 169 6.27 -15.10 8.62
C LYS A 169 6.24 -16.15 7.51
N GLY A 170 7.34 -16.21 6.77
CA GLY A 170 7.54 -17.21 5.73
C GLY A 170 8.31 -18.42 6.23
#